data_32127246d9a77fd863ebd407f4964093
#
_entry.id   32127246d9a77fd863ebd407f4964093
#
_cell.length_a   1.000
_cell.length_b   1.000
_cell.length_c   1.000
_cell.angle_alpha   90.00
_cell.angle_beta   90.00
_cell.angle_gamma   90.00
#
_symmetry.space_group_name_H-M   'P 1'
#
loop_
_entity.id
_entity.type
_entity.pdbx_description
1 polymer ?
#
loop_
_entity_poly.entity_id
_entity_poly.type
_entity_poly.pdbx_seq_one_letter_code
_entity_poly.pdbx_strand_id
1 'polypeptide(L)'
;MNYKHFTYFDRIRIESWLLSGSSVSFIAGQLGKSLSSVYRELKRGSYEHTLSDLRTVNRYSADLADSRYRENLKAKGPELKIGSDYSLADYIEFRIHECKYSPAAVLGEIKSKNLEFATSISKTTLYRYIDNNIFFRLTNKDLPIKRSKKKHPRKVRPARAPQGLSIEQRPADVLKRDSFGHWEMDTVVGRKKTKPVLLVLTERLSRKELVYKIPDKSMSSVVAAVDKLQLRLGDDFRKVFKSITCDNGVEFSDYAGIKNDSSGAERVKVYYCHPYSSCERGSNENNNRLIRRHFPKGYDFTHTTKAEIAKLTNWINDYPREIFGWHSANEMFDLCLRTIGL
;
A
#
# COMPACT_ATOMS: atom_id res chain seq x y z
N MET A 1 19.75 -38.62 5.59
CA MET A 1 20.89 -38.16 6.42
C MET A 1 20.82 -36.64 6.53
N ASN A 2 20.64 -36.11 7.75
CA ASN A 2 20.65 -34.66 7.98
C ASN A 2 22.12 -34.18 7.91
N TYR A 3 22.51 -33.56 6.79
CA TYR A 3 23.83 -32.98 6.62
C TYR A 3 23.92 -31.68 7.44
N LYS A 4 24.74 -31.71 8.52
CA LYS A 4 25.01 -30.52 9.33
C LYS A 4 26.26 -29.81 8.79
N HIS A 5 26.15 -28.55 8.39
CA HIS A 5 27.30 -27.72 8.02
C HIS A 5 28.24 -27.48 9.21
N PHE A 6 29.48 -27.10 8.93
CA PHE A 6 30.39 -26.61 9.98
C PHE A 6 29.84 -25.28 10.54
N THR A 7 29.80 -25.21 11.86
CA THR A 7 29.50 -23.96 12.57
C THR A 7 30.77 -23.10 12.67
N TYR A 8 30.63 -21.81 13.01
CA TYR A 8 31.80 -20.96 13.28
C TYR A 8 32.64 -21.50 14.42
N PHE A 9 32.02 -22.03 15.46
CA PHE A 9 32.73 -22.68 16.57
C PHE A 9 33.51 -23.96 16.16
N ASP A 10 32.98 -24.73 15.22
CA ASP A 10 33.70 -25.86 14.65
C ASP A 10 34.97 -25.39 13.93
N ARG A 11 34.90 -24.27 13.21
CA ARG A 11 36.03 -23.65 12.50
C ARG A 11 37.11 -23.17 13.45
N ILE A 12 36.74 -22.52 14.56
CA ILE A 12 37.68 -22.11 15.60
C ILE A 12 38.40 -23.34 16.23
N ARG A 13 37.66 -24.43 16.49
CA ARG A 13 38.26 -25.68 16.99
C ARG A 13 39.23 -26.29 15.98
N ILE A 14 38.87 -26.31 14.70
CA ILE A 14 39.77 -26.78 13.63
C ILE A 14 41.06 -25.98 13.64
N GLU A 15 40.99 -24.66 13.69
CA GLU A 15 42.16 -23.79 13.72
C GLU A 15 43.04 -24.06 14.93
N SER A 16 42.44 -24.13 16.11
CA SER A 16 43.16 -24.42 17.36
C SER A 16 43.87 -25.81 17.33
N TRP A 17 43.20 -26.85 16.84
CA TRP A 17 43.79 -28.19 16.74
C TRP A 17 44.89 -28.29 15.69
N LEU A 18 44.78 -27.56 14.59
CA LEU A 18 45.84 -27.46 13.59
C LEU A 18 47.09 -26.77 14.16
N LEU A 19 46.89 -25.68 14.92
CA LEU A 19 47.96 -24.94 15.61
C LEU A 19 48.67 -25.84 16.65
N SER A 20 47.94 -26.74 17.31
CA SER A 20 48.50 -27.72 18.25
C SER A 20 49.12 -28.97 17.57
N GLY A 21 49.14 -29.01 16.23
CA GLY A 21 49.75 -30.15 15.49
C GLY A 21 48.85 -31.38 15.38
N SER A 22 47.57 -31.28 15.68
CA SER A 22 46.63 -32.42 15.60
C SER A 22 46.42 -32.88 14.17
N SER A 23 46.27 -34.22 13.98
CA SER A 23 46.01 -34.78 12.65
C SER A 23 44.59 -34.49 12.15
N VAL A 24 44.44 -34.44 10.83
CA VAL A 24 43.10 -34.21 10.22
C VAL A 24 42.12 -35.32 10.55
N SER A 25 42.64 -36.57 10.74
CA SER A 25 41.81 -37.70 11.17
C SER A 25 41.26 -37.51 12.58
N PHE A 26 42.09 -37.00 13.51
CA PHE A 26 41.67 -36.65 14.86
C PHE A 26 40.56 -35.58 14.82
N ILE A 27 40.79 -34.49 14.05
CA ILE A 27 39.82 -33.39 13.89
C ILE A 27 38.47 -33.91 13.36
N ALA A 28 38.52 -34.79 12.34
CA ALA A 28 37.32 -35.39 11.76
C ALA A 28 36.54 -36.22 12.79
N GLY A 29 37.24 -37.02 13.59
CA GLY A 29 36.65 -37.80 14.67
C GLY A 29 36.00 -36.95 15.74
N GLN A 30 36.69 -35.90 16.21
CA GLN A 30 36.18 -35.00 17.25
C GLN A 30 34.92 -34.22 16.80
N LEU A 31 34.84 -33.88 15.53
CA LEU A 31 33.69 -33.13 14.98
C LEU A 31 32.57 -34.06 14.45
N GLY A 32 32.77 -35.37 14.46
CA GLY A 32 31.81 -36.31 13.88
C GLY A 32 31.58 -36.07 12.37
N LYS A 33 32.62 -35.65 11.64
CA LYS A 33 32.59 -35.33 10.23
C LYS A 33 33.45 -36.29 9.41
N SER A 34 33.11 -36.45 8.13
CA SER A 34 33.97 -37.22 7.24
C SER A 34 35.29 -36.49 6.96
N LEU A 35 36.38 -37.25 6.79
CA LEU A 35 37.69 -36.73 6.38
C LEU A 35 37.61 -35.81 5.18
N SER A 36 36.87 -36.21 4.16
CA SER A 36 36.67 -35.40 2.93
C SER A 36 35.98 -34.08 3.19
N SER A 37 35.10 -34.03 4.21
CA SER A 37 34.43 -32.75 4.61
C SER A 37 35.43 -31.83 5.30
N VAL A 38 36.29 -32.36 6.18
CA VAL A 38 37.33 -31.58 6.85
C VAL A 38 38.35 -31.06 5.83
N TYR A 39 38.82 -31.86 4.89
CA TYR A 39 39.74 -31.38 3.87
C TYR A 39 39.12 -30.26 2.99
N ARG A 40 37.85 -30.39 2.63
CA ARG A 40 37.14 -29.31 1.92
C ARG A 40 37.05 -28.03 2.74
N GLU A 41 36.86 -28.14 4.05
CA GLU A 41 36.82 -26.99 4.96
C GLU A 41 38.23 -26.38 5.11
N LEU A 42 39.29 -27.20 5.24
CA LEU A 42 40.67 -26.71 5.26
C LEU A 42 41.02 -25.93 4.00
N LYS A 43 40.63 -26.44 2.82
CA LYS A 43 40.82 -25.73 1.53
C LYS A 43 40.05 -24.41 1.52
N ARG A 44 38.86 -24.35 2.16
CA ARG A 44 38.05 -23.12 2.21
C ARG A 44 38.72 -22.03 3.02
N GLY A 45 39.35 -22.36 4.16
CA GLY A 45 40.00 -21.41 5.07
C GLY A 45 41.50 -21.22 4.82
N SER A 46 42.07 -21.90 3.82
CA SER A 46 43.51 -21.85 3.57
C SER A 46 43.94 -20.47 3.01
N TYR A 47 45.08 -19.98 3.51
CA TYR A 47 45.75 -18.77 3.05
C TYR A 47 47.26 -18.94 3.16
N GLU A 48 48.00 -18.21 2.35
CA GLU A 48 49.46 -18.15 2.39
C GLU A 48 49.90 -17.16 3.50
N HIS A 49 50.73 -17.68 4.40
CA HIS A 49 51.31 -16.89 5.49
C HIS A 49 52.84 -16.86 5.31
N THR A 50 53.39 -15.65 5.22
CA THR A 50 54.84 -15.45 5.12
C THR A 50 55.42 -15.36 6.52
N LEU A 51 56.36 -16.26 6.82
CA LEU A 51 57.09 -16.28 8.09
C LEU A 51 58.16 -15.18 8.12
N SER A 52 58.77 -14.96 9.31
CA SER A 52 59.83 -13.97 9.50
C SER A 52 61.13 -14.27 8.70
N ASP A 53 61.31 -15.52 8.28
CA ASP A 53 62.42 -15.99 7.44
C ASP A 53 62.06 -15.97 5.93
N LEU A 54 60.98 -15.24 5.54
CA LEU A 54 60.46 -15.09 4.18
C LEU A 54 59.93 -16.37 3.53
N ARG A 55 59.88 -17.51 4.26
CA ARG A 55 59.23 -18.71 3.74
C ARG A 55 57.73 -18.59 3.81
N THR A 56 57.02 -19.04 2.78
CA THR A 56 55.58 -19.06 2.71
C THR A 56 55.03 -20.43 3.12
N VAL A 57 54.11 -20.45 4.06
CA VAL A 57 53.44 -21.64 4.54
C VAL A 57 51.93 -21.48 4.42
N ASN A 58 51.25 -22.56 4.08
CA ASN A 58 49.77 -22.53 4.06
C ASN A 58 49.23 -22.71 5.50
N ARG A 59 48.40 -21.77 5.92
CA ARG A 59 47.72 -21.83 7.22
C ARG A 59 46.20 -21.85 6.98
N TYR A 60 45.47 -22.27 8.01
CA TYR A 60 44.01 -22.21 8.03
C TYR A 60 43.55 -21.07 8.93
N SER A 61 42.54 -20.33 8.51
CA SER A 61 41.83 -19.34 9.32
C SER A 61 40.34 -19.63 9.37
N ALA A 62 39.80 -19.69 10.60
CA ALA A 62 38.37 -19.85 10.86
C ALA A 62 37.53 -18.71 10.27
N ASP A 63 38.03 -17.48 10.42
CA ASP A 63 37.36 -16.29 9.92
C ASP A 63 37.26 -16.28 8.40
N LEU A 64 38.38 -16.59 7.72
CA LEU A 64 38.41 -16.66 6.27
C LEU A 64 37.50 -17.79 5.74
N ALA A 65 37.50 -18.94 6.42
CA ALA A 65 36.62 -20.06 6.08
C ALA A 65 35.13 -19.68 6.22
N ASP A 66 34.79 -18.95 7.30
CA ASP A 66 33.41 -18.49 7.55
C ASP A 66 32.98 -17.44 6.55
N SER A 67 33.83 -16.46 6.24
CA SER A 67 33.57 -15.44 5.23
C SER A 67 33.28 -16.07 3.85
N ARG A 68 34.19 -16.92 3.38
CA ARG A 68 34.02 -17.64 2.10
C ARG A 68 32.81 -18.58 2.11
N TYR A 69 32.50 -19.20 3.26
CA TYR A 69 31.26 -19.98 3.38
C TYR A 69 30.00 -19.12 3.21
N ARG A 70 29.97 -17.95 3.87
CA ARG A 70 28.83 -17.01 3.76
C ARG A 70 28.69 -16.46 2.36
N GLU A 71 29.80 -16.14 1.70
CA GLU A 71 29.79 -15.68 0.30
C GLU A 71 29.24 -16.78 -0.64
N ASN A 72 29.72 -18.01 -0.47
CA ASN A 72 29.22 -19.15 -1.23
C ASN A 72 27.73 -19.45 -0.96
N LEU A 73 27.23 -19.18 0.24
CA LEU A 73 25.81 -19.29 0.55
C LEU A 73 24.99 -18.18 -0.15
N LYS A 74 25.53 -16.97 -0.22
CA LYS A 74 24.89 -15.86 -0.97
C LYS A 74 24.82 -16.13 -2.47
N ALA A 75 25.84 -16.78 -3.01
CA ALA A 75 25.91 -17.18 -4.43
C ALA A 75 25.00 -18.37 -4.76
N LYS A 76 24.52 -19.12 -3.75
CA LYS A 76 23.58 -20.23 -3.96
C LYS A 76 22.14 -19.72 -4.05
N GLY A 77 21.46 -20.09 -5.07
CA GLY A 77 20.05 -19.80 -5.28
C GLY A 77 19.74 -19.68 -6.77
N PRO A 78 18.47 -19.76 -7.14
CA PRO A 78 18.08 -19.46 -8.51
C PRO A 78 18.38 -17.98 -8.80
N GLU A 79 18.73 -17.68 -10.03
CA GLU A 79 18.88 -16.33 -10.52
C GLU A 79 17.61 -15.51 -10.24
N LEU A 80 17.79 -14.19 -10.14
CA LEU A 80 16.65 -13.29 -9.93
C LEU A 80 15.76 -13.37 -11.16
N LYS A 81 14.50 -13.78 -10.98
CA LYS A 81 13.54 -13.87 -12.11
C LYS A 81 13.43 -12.57 -12.91
N ILE A 82 13.61 -11.44 -12.26
CA ILE A 82 13.54 -10.11 -12.88
C ILE A 82 14.90 -9.67 -13.47
N GLY A 83 15.97 -10.41 -13.23
CA GLY A 83 17.33 -9.98 -13.59
C GLY A 83 17.60 -9.84 -15.08
N SER A 84 16.83 -10.53 -15.92
CA SER A 84 16.91 -10.46 -17.39
C SER A 84 15.73 -9.72 -18.04
N ASP A 85 14.73 -9.30 -17.25
CA ASP A 85 13.52 -8.61 -17.74
C ASP A 85 13.50 -7.16 -17.26
N TYR A 86 14.28 -6.32 -17.94
CA TYR A 86 14.39 -4.89 -17.63
C TYR A 86 13.06 -4.16 -17.85
N SER A 87 12.25 -4.57 -18.83
CA SER A 87 10.97 -3.93 -19.13
C SER A 87 9.98 -4.12 -17.97
N LEU A 88 9.91 -5.32 -17.37
CA LEU A 88 9.12 -5.56 -16.18
C LEU A 88 9.65 -4.78 -14.99
N ALA A 89 10.99 -4.71 -14.81
CA ALA A 89 11.60 -3.97 -13.72
C ALA A 89 11.27 -2.48 -13.79
N ASP A 90 11.48 -1.86 -14.95
CA ASP A 90 11.20 -0.45 -15.20
C ASP A 90 9.71 -0.13 -15.02
N TYR A 91 8.82 -1.00 -15.53
CA TYR A 91 7.39 -0.84 -15.34
C TYR A 91 7.00 -0.85 -13.86
N ILE A 92 7.51 -1.80 -13.07
CA ILE A 92 7.24 -1.91 -11.64
C ILE A 92 7.77 -0.67 -10.90
N GLU A 93 9.02 -0.25 -11.18
CA GLU A 93 9.60 0.96 -10.58
C GLU A 93 8.76 2.19 -10.89
N PHE A 94 8.44 2.42 -12.15
CA PHE A 94 7.63 3.57 -12.57
C PHE A 94 6.25 3.59 -11.88
N ARG A 95 5.54 2.44 -11.87
CA ARG A 95 4.19 2.37 -11.28
C ARG A 95 4.20 2.55 -9.76
N ILE A 96 5.23 2.06 -9.06
CA ILE A 96 5.28 2.20 -7.59
C ILE A 96 5.90 3.55 -7.20
N HIS A 97 7.04 3.91 -7.75
CA HIS A 97 7.78 5.11 -7.35
C HIS A 97 7.09 6.39 -7.84
N GLU A 98 6.81 6.50 -9.13
CA GLU A 98 6.21 7.70 -9.73
C GLU A 98 4.68 7.72 -9.58
N CYS A 99 4.01 6.61 -9.95
CA CYS A 99 2.55 6.56 -9.93
C CYS A 99 1.95 6.25 -8.55
N LYS A 100 2.76 6.00 -7.51
CA LYS A 100 2.31 5.74 -6.13
C LYS A 100 1.40 4.51 -5.99
N TYR A 101 1.53 3.53 -6.89
CA TYR A 101 0.77 2.29 -6.81
C TYR A 101 1.35 1.37 -5.73
N SER A 102 0.52 0.48 -5.19
CA SER A 102 1.05 -0.59 -4.33
C SER A 102 1.59 -1.74 -5.18
N PRO A 103 2.55 -2.53 -4.68
CA PRO A 103 3.07 -3.70 -5.41
C PRO A 103 1.96 -4.66 -5.88
N ALA A 104 0.93 -4.86 -5.05
CA ALA A 104 -0.22 -5.69 -5.42
C ALA A 104 -1.02 -5.09 -6.58
N ALA A 105 -1.23 -3.77 -6.60
CA ALA A 105 -1.97 -3.09 -7.65
C ALA A 105 -1.23 -3.14 -8.98
N VAL A 106 0.11 -3.03 -8.98
CA VAL A 106 0.92 -3.14 -10.20
C VAL A 106 0.82 -4.54 -10.81
N LEU A 107 0.96 -5.59 -10.00
CA LEU A 107 0.81 -6.96 -10.50
C LEU A 107 -0.63 -7.26 -10.95
N GLY A 108 -1.60 -6.66 -10.26
CA GLY A 108 -3.00 -6.75 -10.65
C GLY A 108 -3.29 -6.03 -11.97
N GLU A 109 -2.72 -4.86 -12.18
CA GLU A 109 -2.83 -4.11 -13.44
C GLU A 109 -2.22 -4.88 -14.62
N ILE A 110 -1.03 -5.46 -14.43
CA ILE A 110 -0.39 -6.32 -15.44
C ILE A 110 -1.35 -7.45 -15.85
N LYS A 111 -1.97 -8.09 -14.86
CA LYS A 111 -2.91 -9.19 -15.10
C LYS A 111 -4.20 -8.74 -15.78
N SER A 112 -4.84 -7.66 -15.29
CA SER A 112 -6.14 -7.20 -15.82
C SER A 112 -6.05 -6.61 -17.21
N LYS A 113 -4.92 -5.98 -17.53
CA LYS A 113 -4.66 -5.40 -18.87
C LYS A 113 -3.96 -6.36 -19.82
N ASN A 114 -3.71 -7.61 -19.42
CA ASN A 114 -2.98 -8.62 -20.18
C ASN A 114 -1.63 -8.09 -20.74
N LEU A 115 -0.88 -7.35 -19.88
CA LEU A 115 0.43 -6.85 -20.29
C LEU A 115 1.43 -8.00 -20.32
N GLU A 116 2.12 -8.16 -21.45
CA GLU A 116 3.09 -9.23 -21.67
C GLU A 116 4.50 -8.79 -21.31
N PHE A 117 5.17 -9.58 -20.48
CA PHE A 117 6.57 -9.44 -20.08
C PHE A 117 7.26 -10.80 -20.21
N ALA A 118 8.58 -10.81 -20.35
CA ALA A 118 9.36 -12.04 -20.47
C ALA A 118 9.26 -12.94 -19.24
N THR A 119 9.04 -12.34 -18.06
CA THR A 119 8.89 -13.06 -16.79
C THR A 119 7.66 -12.62 -16.00
N SER A 120 7.27 -13.47 -15.06
CA SER A 120 6.21 -13.14 -14.08
C SER A 120 6.71 -13.38 -12.67
N ILE A 121 6.34 -12.49 -11.75
CA ILE A 121 6.70 -12.58 -10.33
C ILE A 121 5.47 -12.54 -9.43
N SER A 122 5.53 -13.28 -8.31
CA SER A 122 4.46 -13.24 -7.33
C SER A 122 4.53 -11.99 -6.46
N LYS A 123 3.42 -11.63 -5.81
CA LYS A 123 3.33 -10.54 -4.83
C LYS A 123 4.41 -10.67 -3.74
N THR A 124 4.58 -11.85 -3.19
CA THR A 124 5.60 -12.12 -2.15
C THR A 124 7.02 -11.92 -2.67
N THR A 125 7.30 -12.36 -3.90
CA THR A 125 8.60 -12.17 -4.55
C THR A 125 8.88 -10.67 -4.77
N LEU A 126 7.89 -9.91 -5.22
CA LEU A 126 8.03 -8.46 -5.43
C LEU A 126 8.37 -7.72 -4.13
N TYR A 127 7.65 -8.01 -3.02
CA TYR A 127 7.98 -7.42 -1.72
C TYR A 127 9.38 -7.79 -1.25
N ARG A 128 9.80 -9.06 -1.43
CA ARG A 128 11.16 -9.50 -1.08
C ARG A 128 12.23 -8.79 -1.91
N TYR A 129 11.96 -8.53 -3.18
CA TYR A 129 12.89 -7.79 -4.05
C TYR A 129 13.02 -6.32 -3.62
N ILE A 130 11.93 -5.69 -3.21
CA ILE A 130 11.95 -4.33 -2.64
C ILE A 130 12.69 -4.30 -1.31
N ASP A 131 12.46 -5.29 -0.41
CA ASP A 131 13.15 -5.41 0.87
C ASP A 131 14.67 -5.59 0.70
N ASN A 132 15.08 -6.31 -0.34
CA ASN A 132 16.48 -6.57 -0.65
C ASN A 132 17.14 -5.48 -1.53
N ASN A 133 16.44 -4.37 -1.81
CA ASN A 133 16.90 -3.27 -2.67
C ASN A 133 17.39 -3.74 -4.04
N ILE A 134 16.68 -4.66 -4.68
CA ILE A 134 17.01 -5.18 -6.02
C ILE A 134 16.74 -4.11 -7.11
N PHE A 135 15.75 -3.28 -6.90
CA PHE A 135 15.38 -2.18 -7.80
C PHE A 135 16.29 -0.97 -7.61
N PHE A 136 16.51 -0.22 -8.67
CA PHE A 136 17.41 0.93 -8.67
C PHE A 136 16.83 2.13 -7.90
N ARG A 137 15.56 2.48 -8.14
CA ARG A 137 14.89 3.65 -7.54
C ARG A 137 13.88 3.30 -6.47
N LEU A 138 13.44 2.03 -6.42
CA LEU A 138 12.35 1.61 -5.57
C LEU A 138 12.86 1.06 -4.24
N THR A 139 12.39 1.63 -3.16
CA THR A 139 12.73 1.25 -1.79
C THR A 139 11.49 1.05 -0.93
N ASN A 140 11.67 0.53 0.28
CA ASN A 140 10.60 0.41 1.27
C ASN A 140 9.92 1.76 1.65
N LYS A 141 10.57 2.91 1.39
CA LYS A 141 10.01 4.24 1.65
C LYS A 141 8.87 4.58 0.69
N ASP A 142 8.86 3.97 -0.49
CA ASP A 142 7.86 4.17 -1.53
C ASP A 142 6.58 3.39 -1.25
N LEU A 143 6.63 2.41 -0.33
CA LEU A 143 5.49 1.59 0.02
C LEU A 143 4.49 2.33 0.92
N PRO A 144 3.17 2.18 0.64
CA PRO A 144 2.13 2.94 1.35
C PRO A 144 2.04 2.72 2.86
N ILE A 145 2.53 1.57 3.38
CA ILE A 145 2.25 1.11 4.75
C ILE A 145 3.48 0.42 5.37
N LYS A 146 4.55 1.18 5.65
CA LYS A 146 5.64 0.64 6.50
C LYS A 146 5.99 1.52 7.71
N ARG A 147 5.10 2.41 8.15
CA ARG A 147 5.33 3.19 9.38
C ARG A 147 4.68 2.52 10.58
N SER A 148 5.45 2.25 11.64
CA SER A 148 4.91 1.86 12.94
C SER A 148 3.96 2.95 13.43
N LYS A 149 2.70 2.62 13.64
CA LYS A 149 1.72 3.56 14.21
C LYS A 149 1.98 3.66 15.70
N LYS A 150 2.49 4.80 16.19
CA LYS A 150 2.39 5.15 17.60
C LYS A 150 0.89 5.29 17.93
N LYS A 151 0.37 4.41 18.79
CA LYS A 151 -0.99 4.53 19.31
C LYS A 151 -1.00 5.68 20.33
N HIS A 152 -1.60 6.80 19.95
CA HIS A 152 -1.93 7.86 20.92
C HIS A 152 -3.34 7.59 21.46
N PRO A 153 -3.56 7.68 22.79
CA PRO A 153 -4.90 7.57 23.36
C PRO A 153 -5.79 8.66 22.77
N ARG A 154 -6.94 8.28 22.24
CA ARG A 154 -7.92 9.23 21.71
C ARG A 154 -8.73 9.78 22.88
N LYS A 155 -8.76 11.11 23.04
CA LYS A 155 -9.73 11.76 23.93
C LYS A 155 -11.12 11.51 23.37
N VAL A 156 -11.97 10.88 24.18
CA VAL A 156 -13.39 10.69 23.85
C VAL A 156 -14.06 12.06 23.96
N ARG A 157 -14.71 12.51 22.89
CA ARG A 157 -15.52 13.73 22.89
C ARG A 157 -16.99 13.33 23.08
N PRO A 158 -17.84 14.18 23.67
CA PRO A 158 -19.26 13.87 23.78
C PRO A 158 -19.88 13.65 22.40
N ALA A 159 -20.74 12.65 22.30
CA ALA A 159 -21.45 12.32 21.07
C ALA A 159 -22.46 13.44 20.75
N ARG A 160 -22.54 13.86 19.48
CA ARG A 160 -23.61 14.73 18.98
C ARG A 160 -24.75 13.87 18.45
N ALA A 161 -25.98 14.27 18.71
CA ALA A 161 -27.14 13.62 18.12
C ALA A 161 -27.13 13.82 16.59
N PRO A 162 -27.58 12.85 15.79
CA PRO A 162 -27.76 13.00 14.36
C PRO A 162 -28.78 14.10 14.07
N GLN A 163 -28.51 14.94 13.06
CA GLN A 163 -29.38 16.09 12.73
C GLN A 163 -30.40 15.77 11.61
N GLY A 164 -30.50 14.50 11.21
CA GLY A 164 -31.42 14.01 10.20
C GLY A 164 -31.73 12.53 10.38
N LEU A 165 -32.02 11.81 9.30
CA LEU A 165 -32.35 10.39 9.36
C LEU A 165 -31.13 9.57 9.85
N SER A 166 -31.38 8.72 10.86
CA SER A 166 -30.34 7.77 11.34
C SER A 166 -29.98 6.77 10.22
N ILE A 167 -28.74 6.32 10.21
CA ILE A 167 -28.27 5.24 9.32
C ILE A 167 -29.10 3.96 9.47
N GLU A 168 -29.75 3.75 10.60
CA GLU A 168 -30.66 2.61 10.85
C GLU A 168 -31.90 2.63 9.95
N GLN A 169 -32.33 3.84 9.53
CA GLN A 169 -33.46 4.01 8.62
C GLN A 169 -33.06 3.81 7.13
N ARG A 170 -31.77 3.59 6.88
CA ARG A 170 -31.26 3.31 5.54
C ARG A 170 -31.66 1.89 5.12
N PRO A 171 -32.19 1.68 3.91
CA PRO A 171 -32.56 0.33 3.44
C PRO A 171 -31.42 -0.68 3.60
N ALA A 172 -31.75 -1.90 3.99
CA ALA A 172 -30.78 -2.95 4.32
C ALA A 172 -29.96 -3.42 3.09
N ASP A 173 -30.50 -3.31 1.87
CA ASP A 173 -29.83 -3.60 0.60
C ASP A 173 -28.62 -2.68 0.37
N VAL A 174 -28.69 -1.42 0.83
CA VAL A 174 -27.55 -0.48 0.77
C VAL A 174 -26.35 -0.98 1.58
N LEU A 175 -26.57 -1.78 2.64
CA LEU A 175 -25.49 -2.36 3.42
C LEU A 175 -24.69 -3.41 2.66
N LYS A 176 -25.38 -4.19 1.81
CA LYS A 176 -24.76 -5.24 0.98
C LYS A 176 -23.82 -4.68 -0.09
N ARG A 177 -23.97 -3.38 -0.42
CA ARG A 177 -23.18 -2.69 -1.47
C ARG A 177 -23.35 -3.30 -2.83
N ASP A 178 -24.56 -3.76 -3.15
CA ASP A 178 -24.95 -4.38 -4.41
C ASP A 178 -25.87 -3.46 -5.24
N SER A 179 -26.27 -2.31 -4.69
CA SER A 179 -27.09 -1.30 -5.38
C SER A 179 -26.30 -0.03 -5.65
N PHE A 180 -26.46 0.53 -6.86
CA PHE A 180 -25.81 1.73 -7.34
C PHE A 180 -26.52 3.00 -6.88
N GLY A 181 -25.76 4.09 -6.72
CA GLY A 181 -26.27 5.42 -6.42
C GLY A 181 -26.26 5.80 -4.95
N HIS A 182 -25.59 5.01 -4.11
CA HIS A 182 -25.47 5.29 -2.69
C HIS A 182 -24.06 5.80 -2.37
N TRP A 183 -23.98 7.06 -1.92
CA TRP A 183 -22.74 7.78 -1.72
C TRP A 183 -22.41 7.96 -0.24
N GLU A 184 -21.15 7.95 0.07
CA GLU A 184 -20.58 8.35 1.37
C GLU A 184 -19.90 9.72 1.18
N MET A 185 -20.25 10.72 1.99
CA MET A 185 -19.68 12.06 1.92
C MET A 185 -18.81 12.35 3.14
N ASP A 186 -17.64 12.95 2.91
CA ASP A 186 -16.66 13.27 3.95
C ASP A 186 -15.86 14.52 3.58
N THR A 187 -15.12 15.08 4.55
CA THR A 187 -14.17 16.15 4.31
C THR A 187 -12.75 15.75 4.64
N VAL A 188 -11.83 16.05 3.73
CA VAL A 188 -10.39 15.85 3.95
C VAL A 188 -9.75 17.18 4.31
N VAL A 189 -9.47 17.36 5.60
CA VAL A 189 -8.87 18.57 6.16
C VAL A 189 -7.37 18.58 5.92
N GLY A 190 -6.84 19.73 5.50
CA GLY A 190 -5.41 19.96 5.26
C GLY A 190 -4.66 20.42 6.51
N ARG A 191 -3.82 21.44 6.34
CA ARG A 191 -3.02 22.09 7.38
C ARG A 191 -3.93 22.80 8.38
N LYS A 192 -3.60 22.72 9.66
CA LYS A 192 -4.26 23.55 10.68
C LYS A 192 -4.12 25.05 10.35
N LYS A 193 -5.17 25.83 10.57
CA LYS A 193 -5.27 27.26 10.28
C LYS A 193 -5.46 27.64 8.80
N THR A 194 -5.51 26.69 7.85
CA THR A 194 -5.96 26.96 6.47
C THR A 194 -7.45 26.66 6.33
N LYS A 195 -8.15 27.48 5.53
CA LYS A 195 -9.61 27.35 5.33
C LYS A 195 -10.00 26.26 4.31
N PRO A 196 -9.33 26.18 3.12
CA PRO A 196 -9.74 25.22 2.10
C PRO A 196 -9.62 23.77 2.53
N VAL A 197 -10.63 22.98 2.19
CA VAL A 197 -10.69 21.55 2.42
C VAL A 197 -11.16 20.83 1.16
N LEU A 198 -10.97 19.50 1.11
CA LEU A 198 -11.57 18.70 0.04
C LEU A 198 -12.89 18.10 0.53
N LEU A 199 -13.94 18.30 -0.22
CA LEU A 199 -15.18 17.53 -0.10
C LEU A 199 -15.04 16.30 -0.98
N VAL A 200 -15.34 15.16 -0.43
CA VAL A 200 -15.13 13.84 -1.03
C VAL A 200 -16.45 13.08 -1.02
N LEU A 201 -16.88 12.58 -2.17
CA LEU A 201 -18.04 11.71 -2.29
C LEU A 201 -17.58 10.38 -2.90
N THR A 202 -17.83 9.28 -2.19
CA THR A 202 -17.49 7.93 -2.62
C THR A 202 -18.75 7.14 -2.92
N GLU A 203 -18.93 6.67 -4.15
CA GLU A 203 -20.00 5.73 -4.50
C GLU A 203 -19.68 4.34 -3.91
N ARG A 204 -20.69 3.71 -3.27
CA ARG A 204 -20.48 2.53 -2.42
C ARG A 204 -20.26 1.23 -3.21
N LEU A 205 -20.88 1.07 -4.37
CA LEU A 205 -20.74 -0.13 -5.21
C LEU A 205 -19.46 -0.06 -6.05
N SER A 206 -19.31 0.94 -6.88
CA SER A 206 -18.19 1.12 -7.83
C SER A 206 -16.92 1.67 -7.20
N ARG A 207 -17.00 2.22 -5.99
CA ARG A 207 -15.90 2.98 -5.33
C ARG A 207 -15.48 4.23 -6.10
N LYS A 208 -16.31 4.71 -7.00
CA LYS A 208 -16.09 5.98 -7.71
C LYS A 208 -15.94 7.11 -6.72
N GLU A 209 -14.93 7.93 -6.94
CA GLU A 209 -14.60 9.08 -6.10
C GLU A 209 -14.84 10.37 -6.86
N LEU A 210 -15.54 11.31 -6.23
CA LEU A 210 -15.63 12.70 -6.67
C LEU A 210 -14.94 13.56 -5.61
N VAL A 211 -13.99 14.38 -6.02
CA VAL A 211 -13.22 15.25 -5.13
C VAL A 211 -13.37 16.69 -5.56
N TYR A 212 -13.81 17.55 -4.63
CA TYR A 212 -13.99 18.98 -4.85
C TYR A 212 -13.22 19.79 -3.80
N LYS A 213 -12.47 20.79 -4.23
CA LYS A 213 -11.95 21.80 -3.31
C LYS A 213 -13.06 22.79 -2.97
N ILE A 214 -13.38 22.90 -1.69
CA ILE A 214 -14.32 23.88 -1.16
C ILE A 214 -13.59 24.95 -0.34
N PRO A 215 -14.13 26.19 -0.27
CA PRO A 215 -13.43 27.32 0.35
C PRO A 215 -13.10 27.11 1.82
N ASP A 216 -13.97 26.44 2.53
CA ASP A 216 -13.84 26.15 3.96
C ASP A 216 -14.71 24.96 4.37
N LYS A 217 -14.63 24.58 5.65
CA LYS A 217 -15.37 23.49 6.25
C LYS A 217 -16.72 23.99 6.83
N SER A 218 -17.48 24.80 6.09
CA SER A 218 -18.81 25.29 6.48
C SER A 218 -19.93 24.50 5.82
N MET A 219 -21.13 24.55 6.42
CA MET A 219 -22.35 23.97 5.86
C MET A 219 -22.66 24.56 4.48
N SER A 220 -22.58 25.89 4.35
CA SER A 220 -22.86 26.60 3.09
C SER A 220 -21.91 26.17 1.96
N SER A 221 -20.63 25.95 2.27
CA SER A 221 -19.65 25.46 1.28
C SER A 221 -19.96 24.06 0.80
N VAL A 222 -20.45 23.17 1.68
CA VAL A 222 -20.87 21.81 1.34
C VAL A 222 -22.12 21.84 0.48
N VAL A 223 -23.18 22.57 0.89
CA VAL A 223 -24.43 22.71 0.12
C VAL A 223 -24.15 23.26 -1.26
N ALA A 224 -23.39 24.36 -1.37
CA ALA A 224 -23.02 24.95 -2.66
C ALA A 224 -22.24 23.97 -3.58
N ALA A 225 -21.46 23.06 -3.01
CA ALA A 225 -20.79 22.03 -3.81
C ALA A 225 -21.78 20.97 -4.34
N VAL A 226 -22.77 20.58 -3.53
CA VAL A 226 -23.82 19.64 -3.95
C VAL A 226 -24.74 20.29 -4.99
N ASP A 227 -25.07 21.59 -4.84
CA ASP A 227 -25.85 22.35 -5.83
C ASP A 227 -25.15 22.39 -7.20
N LYS A 228 -23.84 22.69 -7.21
CA LYS A 228 -23.03 22.65 -8.45
C LYS A 228 -22.99 21.28 -9.08
N LEU A 229 -22.97 20.22 -8.27
CA LEU A 229 -22.98 18.84 -8.74
C LEU A 229 -24.33 18.50 -9.38
N GLN A 230 -25.43 18.88 -8.74
CA GLN A 230 -26.78 18.73 -9.29
C GLN A 230 -26.93 19.49 -10.59
N LEU A 231 -26.53 20.77 -10.64
CA LEU A 231 -26.59 21.58 -11.85
C LEU A 231 -25.83 20.94 -13.03
N ARG A 232 -24.67 20.31 -12.74
CA ARG A 232 -23.86 19.65 -13.77
C ARG A 232 -24.50 18.38 -14.30
N LEU A 233 -25.19 17.61 -13.47
CA LEU A 233 -25.85 16.35 -13.85
C LEU A 233 -27.29 16.54 -14.35
N GLY A 234 -27.90 17.68 -14.06
CA GLY A 234 -29.30 17.95 -14.46
C GLY A 234 -30.26 16.88 -13.96
N ASP A 235 -31.12 16.40 -14.84
CA ASP A 235 -32.15 15.39 -14.54
C ASP A 235 -31.56 14.02 -14.11
N ASP A 236 -30.34 13.73 -14.52
CA ASP A 236 -29.68 12.47 -14.18
C ASP A 236 -29.17 12.43 -12.73
N PHE A 237 -29.15 13.59 -12.04
CA PHE A 237 -28.70 13.64 -10.65
C PHE A 237 -29.41 12.61 -9.77
N ARG A 238 -30.74 12.52 -9.83
CA ARG A 238 -31.54 11.60 -9.01
C ARG A 238 -31.32 10.12 -9.37
N LYS A 239 -30.90 9.80 -10.61
CA LYS A 239 -30.54 8.46 -11.02
C LYS A 239 -29.19 8.04 -10.44
N VAL A 240 -28.24 8.97 -10.38
CA VAL A 240 -26.87 8.75 -9.90
C VAL A 240 -26.75 8.91 -8.38
N PHE A 241 -27.55 9.79 -7.77
CA PHE A 241 -27.53 10.09 -6.33
C PHE A 241 -28.85 9.69 -5.66
N LYS A 242 -28.98 8.43 -5.27
CA LYS A 242 -30.16 7.92 -4.53
C LYS A 242 -30.10 8.26 -3.04
N SER A 243 -28.92 8.15 -2.44
CA SER A 243 -28.69 8.57 -1.07
C SER A 243 -27.26 9.03 -0.81
N ILE A 244 -27.10 9.90 0.19
CA ILE A 244 -25.81 10.33 0.72
C ILE A 244 -25.76 9.98 2.21
N THR A 245 -24.66 9.34 2.66
CA THR A 245 -24.42 9.06 4.07
C THR A 245 -23.26 9.92 4.58
N CYS A 246 -23.50 10.70 5.64
CA CYS A 246 -22.54 11.61 6.26
C CYS A 246 -22.19 11.18 7.68
N ASP A 247 -21.11 11.72 8.25
CA ASP A 247 -20.92 11.72 9.69
C ASP A 247 -21.65 12.90 10.35
N ASN A 248 -21.57 12.97 11.69
CA ASN A 248 -22.15 14.05 12.47
C ASN A 248 -21.21 15.28 12.54
N GLY A 249 -20.45 15.56 11.47
CA GLY A 249 -19.64 16.77 11.35
C GLY A 249 -20.50 18.02 11.27
N VAL A 250 -20.00 19.14 11.81
CA VAL A 250 -20.73 20.43 11.76
C VAL A 250 -21.00 20.86 10.33
N GLU A 251 -20.11 20.57 9.41
CA GLU A 251 -20.22 20.87 7.98
C GLU A 251 -21.38 20.17 7.28
N PHE A 252 -21.89 19.08 7.84
CA PHE A 252 -23.03 18.34 7.32
C PHE A 252 -24.33 18.59 8.08
N SER A 253 -24.34 19.58 8.97
CA SER A 253 -25.48 19.85 9.85
C SER A 253 -26.67 20.47 9.13
N ASP A 254 -26.47 21.04 7.96
CA ASP A 254 -27.58 21.54 7.14
C ASP A 254 -28.22 20.38 6.34
N TYR A 255 -29.03 19.61 7.07
CA TYR A 255 -29.78 18.49 6.51
C TYR A 255 -30.68 18.92 5.34
N ALA A 256 -31.41 20.04 5.51
CA ALA A 256 -32.37 20.54 4.53
C ALA A 256 -31.64 20.98 3.26
N GLY A 257 -30.53 21.72 3.39
CA GLY A 257 -29.76 22.18 2.27
C GLY A 257 -29.08 21.05 1.48
N ILE A 258 -28.68 19.93 2.14
CA ILE A 258 -28.14 18.78 1.42
C ILE A 258 -29.27 17.97 0.77
N LYS A 259 -30.39 17.78 1.46
CA LYS A 259 -31.52 16.97 1.02
C LYS A 259 -32.28 17.59 -0.14
N ASN A 260 -32.55 18.89 -0.09
CA ASN A 260 -33.42 19.61 -1.03
C ASN A 260 -32.57 20.45 -1.99
N ASP A 261 -33.12 20.70 -3.15
CA ASP A 261 -32.59 21.66 -4.12
C ASP A 261 -33.04 23.12 -3.81
N SER A 262 -32.60 24.07 -4.61
CA SER A 262 -32.92 25.49 -4.45
C SER A 262 -34.42 25.80 -4.61
N SER A 263 -35.22 24.91 -5.21
CA SER A 263 -36.67 25.01 -5.29
C SER A 263 -37.38 24.44 -4.07
N GLY A 264 -36.69 23.81 -3.15
CA GLY A 264 -37.21 23.08 -1.99
C GLY A 264 -37.63 21.64 -2.29
N ALA A 265 -37.48 21.16 -3.52
CA ALA A 265 -37.79 19.79 -3.87
C ALA A 265 -36.71 18.80 -3.38
N GLU A 266 -37.13 17.64 -2.92
CA GLU A 266 -36.19 16.60 -2.47
C GLU A 266 -35.33 16.09 -3.65
N ARG A 267 -34.00 16.27 -3.56
CA ARG A 267 -33.03 15.79 -4.56
C ARG A 267 -32.37 14.47 -4.19
N VAL A 268 -32.17 14.20 -2.91
CA VAL A 268 -31.46 13.01 -2.43
C VAL A 268 -31.83 12.68 -0.98
N LYS A 269 -31.85 11.39 -0.62
CA LYS A 269 -32.01 10.97 0.78
C LYS A 269 -30.69 11.11 1.52
N VAL A 270 -30.72 11.68 2.73
CA VAL A 270 -29.51 11.90 3.54
C VAL A 270 -29.60 11.12 4.84
N TYR A 271 -28.58 10.35 5.15
CA TYR A 271 -28.46 9.53 6.38
C TYR A 271 -27.22 9.93 7.17
N TYR A 272 -27.30 9.85 8.49
CA TYR A 272 -26.18 10.12 9.39
C TYR A 272 -25.73 8.86 10.12
N CYS A 273 -24.42 8.65 10.14
CA CYS A 273 -23.79 7.56 10.89
C CYS A 273 -23.96 7.73 12.40
N HIS A 274 -23.83 6.61 13.13
CA HIS A 274 -23.71 6.70 14.58
C HIS A 274 -22.46 7.47 14.99
N PRO A 275 -22.51 8.20 16.09
CA PRO A 275 -21.32 8.87 16.62
C PRO A 275 -20.20 7.86 16.85
N TYR A 276 -18.96 8.21 16.40
CA TYR A 276 -17.73 7.39 16.52
C TYR A 276 -17.71 6.07 15.74
N SER A 277 -18.70 5.78 14.91
CA SER A 277 -18.80 4.55 14.13
C SER A 277 -18.19 4.72 12.72
N SER A 278 -16.88 4.95 12.67
CA SER A 278 -16.17 5.14 11.39
C SER A 278 -16.24 3.92 10.45
N CYS A 279 -16.49 2.72 11.01
CA CYS A 279 -16.66 1.49 10.24
C CYS A 279 -17.88 1.52 9.29
N GLU A 280 -18.90 2.31 9.60
CA GLU A 280 -20.10 2.48 8.78
C GLU A 280 -19.80 3.17 7.44
N ARG A 281 -18.65 3.88 7.34
CA ARG A 281 -18.13 4.55 6.15
C ARG A 281 -16.76 4.01 5.70
N GLY A 282 -16.61 2.70 5.70
CA GLY A 282 -15.35 2.04 5.35
C GLY A 282 -14.84 2.35 3.94
N SER A 283 -15.71 2.72 3.00
CA SER A 283 -15.31 3.12 1.66
C SER A 283 -14.54 4.44 1.68
N ASN A 284 -15.04 5.44 2.39
CA ASN A 284 -14.38 6.73 2.56
C ASN A 284 -13.02 6.61 3.25
N GLU A 285 -12.92 5.79 4.31
CA GLU A 285 -11.64 5.61 5.02
C GLU A 285 -10.57 5.07 4.07
N ASN A 286 -10.92 4.10 3.24
CA ASN A 286 -9.98 3.53 2.27
C ASN A 286 -9.58 4.53 1.18
N ASN A 287 -10.54 5.25 0.62
CA ASN A 287 -10.28 6.26 -0.41
C ASN A 287 -9.51 7.46 0.16
N ASN A 288 -9.82 7.90 1.38
CA ASN A 288 -9.03 8.93 2.06
C ASN A 288 -7.56 8.53 2.24
N ARG A 289 -7.24 7.23 2.39
CA ARG A 289 -5.85 6.75 2.39
C ARG A 289 -5.19 6.93 1.02
N LEU A 290 -5.93 6.76 -0.08
CA LEU A 290 -5.42 7.02 -1.43
C LEU A 290 -5.15 8.51 -1.63
N ILE A 291 -6.08 9.39 -1.24
CA ILE A 291 -5.88 10.85 -1.26
C ILE A 291 -4.59 11.22 -0.50
N ARG A 292 -4.36 10.61 0.67
CA ARG A 292 -3.19 10.89 1.52
C ARG A 292 -1.85 10.43 0.96
N ARG A 293 -1.81 9.65 -0.11
CA ARG A 293 -0.56 9.36 -0.85
C ARG A 293 -0.06 10.56 -1.64
N HIS A 294 -0.97 11.40 -2.13
CA HIS A 294 -0.67 12.61 -2.89
C HIS A 294 -0.69 13.85 -1.99
N PHE A 295 -1.67 13.94 -1.11
CA PHE A 295 -1.82 15.06 -0.17
C PHE A 295 -1.67 14.55 1.28
N PRO A 296 -0.44 14.48 1.80
CA PRO A 296 -0.18 14.00 3.16
C PRO A 296 -0.94 14.80 4.22
N LYS A 297 -1.07 14.24 5.43
CA LYS A 297 -1.69 14.94 6.54
C LYS A 297 -0.94 16.24 6.84
N GLY A 298 -1.66 17.35 6.87
CA GLY A 298 -1.07 18.68 7.06
C GLY A 298 -0.70 19.41 5.75
N TYR A 299 -1.05 18.84 4.60
CA TYR A 299 -0.91 19.51 3.30
C TYR A 299 -1.76 20.78 3.25
N ASP A 300 -1.25 21.83 2.63
CA ASP A 300 -1.97 23.11 2.48
C ASP A 300 -2.71 23.18 1.14
N PHE A 301 -4.04 23.16 1.21
CA PHE A 301 -4.88 23.23 0.01
C PHE A 301 -5.07 24.64 -0.55
N THR A 302 -4.49 25.67 0.06
CA THR A 302 -4.73 27.07 -0.34
C THR A 302 -4.40 27.29 -1.82
N HIS A 303 -3.26 26.81 -2.27
CA HIS A 303 -2.75 26.99 -3.63
C HIS A 303 -3.05 25.80 -4.56
N THR A 304 -3.72 24.75 -4.06
CA THR A 304 -4.05 23.59 -4.89
C THR A 304 -5.01 23.98 -6.02
N THR A 305 -4.63 23.69 -7.24
CA THR A 305 -5.39 24.03 -8.44
C THR A 305 -6.50 23.00 -8.73
N LYS A 306 -7.47 23.40 -9.57
CA LYS A 306 -8.49 22.47 -10.07
C LYS A 306 -7.88 21.32 -10.88
N ALA A 307 -6.80 21.58 -11.62
CA ALA A 307 -6.09 20.58 -12.42
C ALA A 307 -5.44 19.50 -11.53
N GLU A 308 -4.81 19.89 -10.42
CA GLU A 308 -4.23 18.96 -9.47
C GLU A 308 -5.30 18.08 -8.80
N ILE A 309 -6.45 18.65 -8.46
CA ILE A 309 -7.60 17.89 -7.93
C ILE A 309 -8.13 16.91 -8.99
N ALA A 310 -8.27 17.33 -10.22
CA ALA A 310 -8.71 16.46 -11.32
C ALA A 310 -7.71 15.32 -11.55
N LYS A 311 -6.40 15.61 -11.56
CA LYS A 311 -5.34 14.61 -11.66
C LYS A 311 -5.41 13.57 -10.54
N LEU A 312 -5.60 14.03 -9.30
CA LEU A 312 -5.80 13.14 -8.15
C LEU A 312 -7.06 12.28 -8.31
N THR A 313 -8.18 12.90 -8.69
CA THR A 313 -9.47 12.21 -8.83
C THR A 313 -9.40 11.13 -9.91
N ASN A 314 -8.79 11.42 -11.06
CA ASN A 314 -8.57 10.45 -12.13
C ASN A 314 -7.67 9.32 -11.64
N TRP A 315 -6.55 9.65 -10.98
CA TRP A 315 -5.64 8.64 -10.44
C TRP A 315 -6.33 7.68 -9.45
N ILE A 316 -7.17 8.19 -8.54
CA ILE A 316 -7.91 7.35 -7.58
C ILE A 316 -8.91 6.45 -8.31
N ASN A 317 -9.59 6.99 -9.31
CA ASN A 317 -10.61 6.27 -10.05
C ASN A 317 -10.04 5.25 -11.04
N ASP A 318 -8.83 5.49 -11.56
CA ASP A 318 -8.09 4.56 -12.43
C ASP A 318 -7.25 3.54 -11.65
N TYR A 319 -7.19 3.66 -10.30
CA TYR A 319 -6.40 2.79 -9.45
C TYR A 319 -6.97 1.35 -9.45
N PRO A 320 -6.16 0.31 -9.80
CA PRO A 320 -6.61 -1.09 -9.82
C PRO A 320 -7.01 -1.57 -8.43
N ARG A 321 -8.19 -2.20 -8.32
CA ARG A 321 -8.75 -2.65 -7.04
C ARG A 321 -8.94 -4.16 -7.02
N GLU A 322 -8.33 -4.82 -6.05
CA GLU A 322 -8.41 -6.27 -5.88
C GLU A 322 -9.86 -6.77 -5.75
N ILE A 323 -10.73 -5.99 -5.07
CA ILE A 323 -12.16 -6.31 -4.90
C ILE A 323 -12.95 -6.37 -6.22
N PHE A 324 -12.42 -5.81 -7.29
CA PHE A 324 -13.01 -5.80 -8.63
C PHE A 324 -12.21 -6.66 -9.62
N GLY A 325 -11.43 -7.64 -9.13
CA GLY A 325 -10.54 -8.40 -10.00
C GLY A 325 -9.50 -7.54 -10.72
N TRP A 326 -9.09 -6.43 -10.08
CA TRP A 326 -8.14 -5.43 -10.56
C TRP A 326 -8.68 -4.43 -11.59
N HIS A 327 -9.97 -4.43 -11.84
CA HIS A 327 -10.62 -3.33 -12.55
C HIS A 327 -10.62 -2.05 -11.71
N SER A 328 -10.70 -0.91 -12.39
CA SER A 328 -10.73 0.41 -11.79
C SER A 328 -12.14 0.81 -11.32
N ALA A 329 -12.20 1.85 -10.47
CA ALA A 329 -13.50 2.41 -10.08
C ALA A 329 -14.22 3.08 -11.26
N ASN A 330 -13.47 3.61 -12.26
CA ASN A 330 -14.05 4.16 -13.48
C ASN A 330 -14.78 3.08 -14.27
N GLU A 331 -14.11 1.94 -14.56
CA GLU A 331 -14.70 0.84 -15.30
C GLU A 331 -15.97 0.31 -14.61
N MET A 332 -15.94 0.16 -13.27
CA MET A 332 -17.11 -0.29 -12.51
C MET A 332 -18.24 0.73 -12.51
N PHE A 333 -17.92 2.02 -12.43
CA PHE A 333 -18.91 3.08 -12.47
C PHE A 333 -19.59 3.19 -13.84
N ASP A 334 -18.81 3.11 -14.92
CA ASP A 334 -19.32 3.15 -16.28
C ASP A 334 -20.25 1.93 -16.56
N LEU A 335 -19.92 0.75 -16.01
CA LEU A 335 -20.78 -0.42 -16.06
C LEU A 335 -22.11 -0.15 -15.35
N CYS A 336 -22.07 0.49 -14.17
CA CYS A 336 -23.28 0.87 -13.44
C CYS A 336 -24.13 1.89 -14.19
N LEU A 337 -23.50 2.91 -14.82
CA LEU A 337 -24.22 3.90 -15.60
C LEU A 337 -24.96 3.25 -16.77
N ARG A 338 -24.32 2.37 -17.52
CA ARG A 338 -24.97 1.61 -18.62
C ARG A 338 -26.17 0.80 -18.13
N THR A 339 -26.09 0.21 -16.93
CA THR A 339 -27.19 -0.56 -16.33
C THR A 339 -28.43 0.30 -16.04
N ILE A 340 -28.27 1.59 -15.79
CA ILE A 340 -29.36 2.54 -15.53
C ILE A 340 -29.74 3.40 -16.75
N GLY A 341 -29.17 3.11 -17.93
CA GLY A 341 -29.47 3.78 -19.19
C GLY A 341 -28.82 5.17 -19.33
N LEU A 342 -27.62 5.36 -18.78
CA LEU A 342 -26.79 6.58 -18.87
C LEU A 342 -25.45 6.29 -19.55
#